data_59ac5bae84b36e11df3eb6bd8a809aad
#
_entry.id   59ac5bae84b36e11df3eb6bd8a809aad
#
_cell.length_a   1.000
_cell.length_b   1.000
_cell.length_c   1.000
_cell.angle_alpha   90.00
_cell.angle_beta   90.00
_cell.angle_gamma   90.00
#
_symmetry.space_group_name_H-M   'P 1'
#
loop_
_entity.id
_entity.type
_entity.pdbx_description
1 polymer ?
#
loop_
_entity_poly.entity_id
_entity_poly.type
_entity_poly.pdbx_seq_one_letter_code
_entity_poly.pdbx_strand_id
1 'polypeptide(L)'
;MRWDALFEDMEAQLAAEQRLALESEISERARVEMAGITLIDRLRGGLGGELSVQLSSGVRISGVLAHVGSEWIVLNEAPQQWLVPYSAVVSYQGAGRRVLQDSGVRARLGLASALRGLARDRAEVTVHLALDGLQERALFGVIDRVGKDHFDVATTAVGEVRRHGNVTSVVTVPFASLAALRSLRGGEI
;
A
#
# COMPACT_ATOMS: atom_id res chain seq x y z
N MET A 1 3.53 -30.59 60.11
CA MET A 1 3.20 -29.30 60.74
C MET A 1 4.21 -28.18 60.39
N ARG A 2 5.44 -28.19 60.84
CA ARG A 2 6.42 -27.14 60.45
C ARG A 2 7.02 -27.40 59.07
N TRP A 3 7.11 -28.63 58.67
CA TRP A 3 7.63 -29.06 57.37
C TRP A 3 6.60 -28.88 56.24
N ASP A 4 5.33 -29.10 56.51
CA ASP A 4 4.26 -28.93 55.52
C ASP A 4 4.17 -27.47 55.06
N ALA A 5 4.20 -26.51 55.99
CA ALA A 5 4.22 -25.09 55.66
C ALA A 5 5.48 -24.67 54.85
N LEU A 6 6.65 -25.30 55.14
CA LEU A 6 7.86 -25.03 54.37
C LEU A 6 7.76 -25.58 52.94
N PHE A 7 7.22 -26.78 52.76
CA PHE A 7 7.01 -27.35 51.44
C PHE A 7 5.98 -26.59 50.62
N GLU A 8 4.87 -26.13 51.23
CA GLU A 8 3.88 -25.27 50.58
C GLU A 8 4.49 -23.94 50.10
N ASP A 9 5.35 -23.31 50.92
CA ASP A 9 6.02 -22.07 50.56
C ASP A 9 7.02 -22.28 49.41
N MET A 10 7.78 -23.36 49.43
CA MET A 10 8.70 -23.73 48.33
C MET A 10 7.97 -24.06 47.04
N GLU A 11 6.85 -24.79 47.11
CA GLU A 11 6.02 -25.08 45.93
C GLU A 11 5.41 -23.80 45.35
N ALA A 12 4.95 -22.89 46.21
CA ALA A 12 4.42 -21.59 45.78
C ALA A 12 5.49 -20.72 45.10
N GLN A 13 6.74 -20.71 45.65
CA GLN A 13 7.87 -19.99 45.03
C GLN A 13 8.24 -20.60 43.68
N LEU A 14 8.35 -21.91 43.58
CA LEU A 14 8.65 -22.61 42.33
C LEU A 14 7.58 -22.36 41.26
N ALA A 15 6.30 -22.38 41.63
CA ALA A 15 5.21 -22.10 40.76
C ALA A 15 5.18 -20.61 40.28
N ALA A 16 5.62 -19.69 41.12
CA ALA A 16 5.77 -18.28 40.77
C ALA A 16 6.92 -18.08 39.79
N GLU A 17 8.06 -18.69 40.01
CA GLU A 17 9.21 -18.64 39.09
C GLU A 17 8.88 -19.25 37.72
N GLN A 18 8.20 -20.40 37.70
CA GLN A 18 7.75 -21.02 36.45
C GLN A 18 6.79 -20.14 35.66
N ARG A 19 5.86 -19.44 36.35
CA ARG A 19 4.94 -18.49 35.68
C ARG A 19 5.69 -17.31 35.05
N LEU A 20 6.62 -16.70 35.77
CA LEU A 20 7.46 -15.61 35.28
C LEU A 20 8.32 -16.03 34.07
N ALA A 21 8.89 -17.23 34.12
CA ALA A 21 9.66 -17.78 33.01
C ALA A 21 8.78 -17.99 31.76
N LEU A 22 7.59 -18.55 31.94
CA LEU A 22 6.62 -18.75 30.85
C LEU A 22 6.16 -17.44 30.24
N GLU A 23 5.83 -16.43 31.06
CA GLU A 23 5.44 -15.09 30.61
C GLU A 23 6.58 -14.41 29.82
N SER A 24 7.82 -14.58 30.26
CA SER A 24 9.01 -14.08 29.57
C SER A 24 9.19 -14.76 28.22
N GLU A 25 9.03 -16.08 28.14
CA GLU A 25 9.13 -16.83 26.89
C GLU A 25 8.03 -16.44 25.88
N ILE A 26 6.79 -16.30 26.34
CA ILE A 26 5.66 -15.84 25.53
C ILE A 26 5.93 -14.44 25.00
N SER A 27 6.43 -13.53 25.85
CA SER A 27 6.74 -12.15 25.47
C SER A 27 7.86 -12.08 24.43
N GLU A 28 8.90 -12.89 24.60
CA GLU A 28 10.01 -12.93 23.64
C GLU A 28 9.58 -13.53 22.30
N ARG A 29 8.80 -14.61 22.30
CA ARG A 29 8.24 -15.20 21.08
C ARG A 29 7.35 -14.23 20.35
N ALA A 30 6.49 -13.48 21.05
CA ALA A 30 5.65 -12.44 20.46
C ALA A 30 6.47 -11.30 19.83
N ARG A 31 7.60 -10.90 20.46
CA ARG A 31 8.52 -9.89 19.89
C ARG A 31 9.17 -10.38 18.61
N VAL A 32 9.64 -11.62 18.57
CA VAL A 32 10.25 -12.23 17.38
C VAL A 32 9.24 -12.32 16.23
N GLU A 33 8.02 -12.77 16.52
CA GLU A 33 6.94 -12.82 15.52
C GLU A 33 6.61 -11.42 14.99
N MET A 34 6.49 -10.41 15.86
CA MET A 34 6.25 -9.02 15.46
C MET A 34 7.37 -8.45 14.60
N ALA A 35 8.63 -8.78 14.90
CA ALA A 35 9.79 -8.33 14.14
C ALA A 35 9.82 -8.88 12.70
N GLY A 36 9.17 -10.01 12.45
CA GLY A 36 9.06 -10.64 11.13
C GLY A 36 7.93 -10.09 10.25
N ILE A 37 7.04 -9.26 10.80
CA ILE A 37 5.88 -8.75 10.08
C ILE A 37 6.29 -7.59 9.16
N THR A 38 6.04 -7.75 7.85
CA THR A 38 6.26 -6.66 6.88
C THR A 38 5.06 -5.70 6.83
N LEU A 39 5.32 -4.46 6.40
CA LEU A 39 4.24 -3.50 6.13
C LEU A 39 3.25 -4.03 5.10
N ILE A 40 3.75 -4.70 4.07
CA ILE A 40 2.93 -5.28 3.00
C ILE A 40 1.96 -6.32 3.55
N ASP A 41 2.39 -7.19 4.45
CA ASP A 41 1.53 -8.21 5.07
C ASP A 41 0.46 -7.59 5.97
N ARG A 42 0.79 -6.48 6.64
CA ARG A 42 -0.19 -5.69 7.39
C ARG A 42 -1.21 -5.01 6.48
N LEU A 43 -0.78 -4.44 5.36
CA LEU A 43 -1.69 -3.84 4.37
C LEU A 43 -2.61 -4.91 3.77
N ARG A 44 -2.09 -6.09 3.46
CA ARG A 44 -2.92 -7.22 2.99
C ARG A 44 -3.95 -7.66 4.03
N GLY A 45 -3.57 -7.68 5.29
CA GLY A 45 -4.51 -7.95 6.39
C GLY A 45 -5.61 -6.90 6.53
N GLY A 46 -5.40 -5.70 5.99
CA GLY A 46 -6.35 -4.59 5.98
C GLY A 46 -7.20 -4.46 4.72
N LEU A 47 -7.11 -5.41 3.76
CA LEU A 47 -7.92 -5.38 2.54
C LEU A 47 -9.42 -5.28 2.85
N GLY A 48 -10.11 -4.40 2.12
CA GLY A 48 -11.53 -4.08 2.34
C GLY A 48 -11.80 -3.08 3.46
N GLY A 49 -10.79 -2.68 4.23
CA GLY A 49 -10.89 -1.67 5.28
C GLY A 49 -10.51 -0.26 4.80
N GLU A 50 -10.91 0.74 5.58
CA GLU A 50 -10.53 2.14 5.37
C GLU A 50 -9.04 2.34 5.64
N LEU A 51 -8.37 2.99 4.71
CA LEU A 51 -6.96 3.36 4.80
C LEU A 51 -6.77 4.80 4.36
N SER A 52 -5.98 5.55 5.10
CA SER A 52 -5.51 6.87 4.71
C SER A 52 -3.99 6.87 4.57
N VAL A 53 -3.49 7.41 3.48
CA VAL A 53 -2.06 7.54 3.20
C VAL A 53 -1.67 9.00 3.08
N GLN A 54 -0.52 9.35 3.67
CA GLN A 54 0.10 10.66 3.51
C GLN A 54 1.23 10.53 2.50
N LEU A 55 1.16 11.27 1.40
CA LEU A 55 2.20 11.31 0.39
C LEU A 55 3.33 12.28 0.77
N SER A 56 4.51 12.07 0.20
CA SER A 56 5.66 12.99 0.35
C SER A 56 5.39 14.39 -0.20
N SER A 57 4.48 14.53 -1.17
CA SER A 57 3.97 15.80 -1.69
C SER A 57 3.09 16.59 -0.70
N GLY A 58 2.77 16.03 0.47
CA GLY A 58 1.85 16.64 1.43
C GLY A 58 0.37 16.29 1.19
N VAL A 59 0.04 15.64 0.09
CA VAL A 59 -1.33 15.21 -0.22
C VAL A 59 -1.72 14.02 0.64
N ARG A 60 -2.96 14.01 1.13
CA ARG A 60 -3.57 12.87 1.82
C ARG A 60 -4.62 12.24 0.91
N ILE A 61 -4.55 10.92 0.78
CA ILE A 61 -5.53 10.11 0.03
C ILE A 61 -6.16 9.13 1.03
N SER A 62 -7.48 9.06 1.04
CA SER A 62 -8.25 8.16 1.92
C SER A 62 -9.26 7.36 1.12
N GLY A 63 -9.48 6.12 1.50
CA GLY A 63 -10.47 5.26 0.85
C GLY A 63 -10.37 3.81 1.30
N VAL A 64 -11.18 2.97 0.71
CA VAL A 64 -11.17 1.53 0.97
C VAL A 64 -9.99 0.88 0.26
N LEU A 65 -9.14 0.17 1.00
CA LEU A 65 -8.00 -0.56 0.45
C LEU A 65 -8.49 -1.74 -0.40
N ALA A 66 -8.42 -1.60 -1.72
CA ALA A 66 -8.94 -2.58 -2.68
C ALA A 66 -7.90 -3.61 -3.11
N HIS A 67 -6.66 -3.18 -3.33
CA HIS A 67 -5.58 -4.05 -3.81
C HIS A 67 -4.24 -3.70 -3.15
N VAL A 68 -3.41 -4.74 -2.98
CA VAL A 68 -2.03 -4.63 -2.47
C VAL A 68 -1.12 -5.44 -3.38
N GLY A 69 -0.29 -4.75 -4.15
CA GLY A 69 0.76 -5.33 -4.99
C GLY A 69 2.10 -5.46 -4.26
N SER A 70 3.17 -5.73 -5.01
CA SER A 70 4.53 -5.79 -4.44
C SER A 70 5.13 -4.39 -4.19
N GLU A 71 4.70 -3.37 -4.97
CA GLU A 71 5.28 -2.02 -4.96
C GLU A 71 4.21 -0.91 -4.86
N TRP A 72 2.93 -1.26 -4.79
CA TRP A 72 1.81 -0.33 -4.87
C TRP A 72 0.57 -0.83 -4.12
N ILE A 73 -0.33 0.11 -3.83
CA ILE A 73 -1.69 -0.15 -3.35
C ILE A 73 -2.72 0.52 -4.25
N VAL A 74 -3.96 0.05 -4.20
CA VAL A 74 -5.12 0.75 -4.75
C VAL A 74 -6.10 1.08 -3.65
N LEU A 75 -6.49 2.35 -3.58
CA LEU A 75 -7.55 2.87 -2.73
C LEU A 75 -8.78 3.23 -3.58
N ASN A 76 -9.94 2.78 -3.15
CA ASN A 76 -11.22 3.16 -3.74
C ASN A 76 -11.80 4.37 -2.98
N GLU A 77 -11.93 5.49 -3.66
CA GLU A 77 -12.61 6.69 -3.22
C GLU A 77 -13.70 7.01 -4.26
N ALA A 78 -14.87 6.40 -4.13
CA ALA A 78 -15.90 6.43 -5.16
C ALA A 78 -16.25 7.86 -5.63
N PRO A 79 -16.31 8.13 -6.95
CA PRO A 79 -16.23 7.20 -8.07
C PRO A 79 -14.79 6.90 -8.55
N GLN A 80 -13.77 7.32 -7.82
CA GLN A 80 -12.38 7.30 -8.23
C GLN A 80 -11.62 6.12 -7.60
N GLN A 81 -10.53 5.74 -8.26
CA GLN A 81 -9.53 4.80 -7.74
C GLN A 81 -8.16 5.46 -7.79
N TRP A 82 -7.38 5.24 -6.73
CA TRP A 82 -6.04 5.73 -6.59
C TRP A 82 -5.05 4.58 -6.56
N LEU A 83 -4.14 4.54 -7.52
CA LEU A 83 -2.96 3.69 -7.45
C LEU A 83 -1.82 4.51 -6.85
N VAL A 84 -1.27 4.03 -5.73
CA VAL A 84 -0.23 4.73 -4.95
C VAL A 84 0.98 3.81 -4.79
N PRO A 85 2.16 4.21 -5.31
CA PRO A 85 3.41 3.48 -5.06
C PRO A 85 3.83 3.62 -3.60
N TYR A 86 4.42 2.57 -3.00
CA TYR A 86 4.94 2.64 -1.62
C TYR A 86 6.01 3.71 -1.45
N SER A 87 6.84 3.91 -2.47
CA SER A 87 7.91 4.91 -2.46
C SER A 87 7.43 6.35 -2.30
N ALA A 88 6.16 6.63 -2.63
CA ALA A 88 5.57 7.96 -2.50
C ALA A 88 4.94 8.20 -1.12
N VAL A 89 4.79 7.17 -0.28
CA VAL A 89 4.04 7.25 0.98
C VAL A 89 4.98 7.48 2.17
N VAL A 90 4.67 8.51 2.94
CA VAL A 90 5.37 8.85 4.19
C VAL A 90 4.75 8.12 5.39
N SER A 91 3.41 7.99 5.41
CA SER A 91 2.73 7.34 6.53
C SER A 91 1.39 6.72 6.13
N TYR A 92 0.98 5.71 6.89
CA TYR A 92 -0.28 4.99 6.75
C TYR A 92 -1.09 5.11 8.04
N GLN A 93 -2.37 5.41 7.93
CA GLN A 93 -3.32 5.44 9.03
C GLN A 93 -4.48 4.49 8.73
N GLY A 94 -4.81 3.60 9.65
CA GLY A 94 -5.90 2.61 9.46
C GLY A 94 -5.42 1.23 9.02
N ALA A 95 -4.11 0.97 8.86
CA ALA A 95 -3.57 -0.32 8.42
C ALA A 95 -3.89 -1.52 9.35
N GLY A 96 -4.48 -1.27 10.54
CA GLY A 96 -4.87 -2.33 11.46
C GLY A 96 -3.69 -3.12 12.03
N ARG A 97 -4.02 -4.22 12.76
CA ARG A 97 -3.02 -5.15 13.31
C ARG A 97 -3.09 -6.54 12.69
N ARG A 98 -4.11 -6.81 11.87
CA ARG A 98 -4.24 -8.07 11.17
C ARG A 98 -3.12 -8.22 10.13
N VAL A 99 -2.56 -9.40 10.05
CA VAL A 99 -1.48 -9.75 9.12
C VAL A 99 -1.97 -10.85 8.20
N LEU A 100 -1.72 -10.72 6.91
CA LEU A 100 -2.00 -11.75 5.92
C LEU A 100 -0.77 -11.91 5.02
N GLN A 101 -0.07 -13.03 5.17
CA GLN A 101 0.98 -13.43 4.26
C GLN A 101 0.33 -14.04 3.02
N ASP A 102 0.46 -13.36 1.88
CA ASP A 102 -0.05 -13.84 0.59
C ASP A 102 1.12 -14.03 -0.39
N SER A 103 1.23 -15.26 -0.90
CA SER A 103 2.20 -15.63 -1.93
C SER A 103 1.58 -15.71 -3.33
N GLY A 104 0.32 -15.32 -3.48
CA GLY A 104 -0.43 -15.38 -4.73
C GLY A 104 0.17 -14.52 -5.85
N VAL A 105 -0.27 -14.76 -7.08
CA VAL A 105 0.21 -14.03 -8.28
C VAL A 105 0.01 -12.53 -8.14
N ARG A 106 -1.13 -12.09 -7.61
CA ARG A 106 -1.44 -10.66 -7.42
C ARG A 106 -0.46 -9.99 -6.47
N ALA A 107 -0.04 -10.68 -5.41
CA ALA A 107 0.92 -10.16 -4.44
C ALA A 107 2.30 -9.88 -5.03
N ARG A 108 2.63 -10.48 -6.18
CA ARG A 108 3.91 -10.32 -6.89
C ARG A 108 3.84 -9.33 -8.04
N LEU A 109 2.68 -8.76 -8.35
CA LEU A 109 2.54 -7.80 -9.43
C LEU A 109 3.23 -6.49 -9.05
N GLY A 110 4.32 -6.17 -9.76
CA GLY A 110 5.02 -4.90 -9.66
C GLY A 110 4.25 -3.74 -10.30
N LEU A 111 4.72 -2.53 -10.08
CA LEU A 111 4.12 -1.29 -10.59
C LEU A 111 3.99 -1.30 -12.12
N ALA A 112 5.03 -1.75 -12.85
CA ALA A 112 4.98 -1.86 -14.29
C ALA A 112 3.82 -2.74 -14.79
N SER A 113 3.48 -3.82 -14.06
CA SER A 113 2.39 -4.72 -14.43
C SER A 113 1.03 -4.06 -14.25
N ALA A 114 0.84 -3.31 -13.16
CA ALA A 114 -0.36 -2.54 -12.91
C ALA A 114 -0.58 -1.45 -13.99
N LEU A 115 0.47 -0.70 -14.30
CA LEU A 115 0.42 0.34 -15.35
C LEU A 115 0.15 -0.24 -16.74
N ARG A 116 0.70 -1.44 -17.07
CA ARG A 116 0.37 -2.12 -18.34
C ARG A 116 -1.10 -2.55 -18.41
N GLY A 117 -1.72 -2.89 -17.29
CA GLY A 117 -3.16 -3.12 -17.23
C GLY A 117 -3.92 -1.87 -17.65
N LEU A 118 -3.66 -0.74 -17.01
CA LEU A 118 -4.30 0.55 -17.33
C LEU A 118 -4.05 0.99 -18.80
N ALA A 119 -2.84 0.78 -19.31
CA ALA A 119 -2.48 1.08 -20.70
C ALA A 119 -3.29 0.23 -21.69
N ARG A 120 -3.48 -1.07 -21.39
CA ARG A 120 -4.28 -1.99 -22.22
C ARG A 120 -5.74 -1.57 -22.26
N ASP A 121 -6.29 -1.18 -21.13
CA ASP A 121 -7.67 -0.77 -20.99
C ASP A 121 -7.89 0.66 -21.51
N ARG A 122 -6.82 1.35 -21.91
CA ARG A 122 -6.84 2.76 -22.37
C ARG A 122 -7.56 3.69 -21.39
N ALA A 123 -7.42 3.40 -20.10
CA ALA A 123 -8.05 4.17 -19.06
C ALA A 123 -7.52 5.61 -19.06
N GLU A 124 -8.45 6.57 -18.98
CA GLU A 124 -8.08 7.96 -18.71
C GLU A 124 -7.58 8.08 -17.27
N VAL A 125 -6.42 8.70 -17.13
CA VAL A 125 -5.73 8.83 -15.86
C VAL A 125 -5.30 10.25 -15.59
N THR A 126 -5.28 10.62 -14.32
CA THR A 126 -4.56 11.79 -13.82
C THR A 126 -3.32 11.29 -13.09
N VAL A 127 -2.15 11.63 -13.60
CA VAL A 127 -0.84 11.25 -13.02
C VAL A 127 -0.36 12.40 -12.16
N HIS A 128 -0.25 12.17 -10.86
CA HIS A 128 0.30 13.12 -9.89
C HIS A 128 1.79 12.86 -9.73
N LEU A 129 2.61 13.89 -9.92
CA LEU A 129 4.06 13.79 -9.88
C LEU A 129 4.58 14.24 -8.50
N ALA A 130 5.57 13.50 -7.97
CA ALA A 130 6.36 13.94 -6.84
C ALA A 130 7.35 15.01 -7.33
N LEU A 131 7.17 16.24 -6.87
CA LEU A 131 8.10 17.34 -7.11
C LEU A 131 8.69 17.80 -5.78
N ASP A 132 9.93 18.23 -5.80
CA ASP A 132 10.53 18.91 -4.65
C ASP A 132 9.85 20.26 -4.45
N GLY A 133 9.06 20.37 -3.40
CA GLY A 133 8.29 21.56 -3.05
C GLY A 133 6.77 21.37 -3.10
N LEU A 134 6.04 22.40 -2.67
CA LEU A 134 4.58 22.39 -2.47
C LEU A 134 3.75 22.45 -3.77
N GLN A 135 4.37 22.33 -4.95
CA GLN A 135 3.64 22.35 -6.21
C GLN A 135 3.41 20.93 -6.73
N GLU A 136 2.20 20.47 -6.63
CA GLU A 136 1.73 19.26 -7.28
C GLU A 136 1.57 19.51 -8.78
N ARG A 137 2.23 18.71 -9.62
CA ARG A 137 2.01 18.74 -11.06
C ARG A 137 1.20 17.51 -11.44
N ALA A 138 0.05 17.73 -12.03
CA ALA A 138 -0.80 16.67 -12.56
C ALA A 138 -0.75 16.66 -14.09
N LEU A 139 -0.64 15.46 -14.69
CA LEU A 139 -0.78 15.22 -16.13
C LEU A 139 -2.08 14.47 -16.35
N PHE A 140 -2.88 14.93 -17.28
CA PHE A 140 -4.11 14.25 -17.67
C PHE A 140 -3.93 13.60 -19.04
N GLY A 141 -4.32 12.34 -19.18
CA GLY A 141 -4.19 11.61 -20.44
C GLY A 141 -4.36 10.10 -20.31
N VAL A 142 -3.77 9.37 -21.23
CA VAL A 142 -3.79 7.91 -21.31
C VAL A 142 -2.35 7.39 -21.30
N ILE A 143 -2.10 6.28 -20.59
CA ILE A 143 -0.80 5.60 -20.63
C ILE A 143 -0.63 4.98 -22.02
N ASP A 144 0.41 5.38 -22.73
CA ASP A 144 0.69 4.91 -24.09
C ASP A 144 1.65 3.71 -24.08
N ARG A 145 2.73 3.81 -23.32
CA ARG A 145 3.76 2.76 -23.19
C ARG A 145 4.22 2.63 -21.74
N VAL A 146 4.66 1.42 -21.37
CA VAL A 146 5.24 1.15 -20.05
C VAL A 146 6.52 0.38 -20.21
N GLY A 147 7.62 1.02 -19.85
CA GLY A 147 8.96 0.47 -19.80
C GLY A 147 9.22 -0.37 -18.54
N LYS A 148 10.50 -0.52 -18.20
CA LYS A 148 10.95 -1.21 -16.98
C LYS A 148 10.84 -0.33 -15.73
N ASP A 149 11.14 0.95 -15.87
CA ASP A 149 11.33 1.96 -14.82
C ASP A 149 10.65 3.31 -15.13
N HIS A 150 9.93 3.40 -16.25
CA HIS A 150 9.23 4.59 -16.72
C HIS A 150 7.95 4.22 -17.47
N PHE A 151 7.12 5.21 -17.74
CA PHE A 151 5.97 5.11 -18.64
C PHE A 151 5.74 6.42 -19.39
N ASP A 152 5.11 6.32 -20.55
CA ASP A 152 4.74 7.45 -21.39
C ASP A 152 3.26 7.74 -21.24
N VAL A 153 2.93 9.02 -21.00
CA VAL A 153 1.57 9.54 -20.93
C VAL A 153 1.32 10.40 -22.16
N ALA A 154 0.37 9.98 -23.00
CA ALA A 154 -0.17 10.83 -24.07
C ALA A 154 -1.17 11.80 -23.42
N THR A 155 -0.75 13.07 -23.27
CA THR A 155 -1.56 14.10 -22.63
C THR A 155 -2.62 14.61 -23.59
N THR A 156 -3.84 14.80 -23.09
CA THR A 156 -4.99 15.38 -23.81
C THR A 156 -5.54 16.55 -23.03
N ALA A 157 -6.31 17.42 -23.67
CA ALA A 157 -7.08 18.41 -22.94
C ALA A 157 -8.16 17.71 -22.08
N VAL A 158 -8.45 18.27 -20.90
CA VAL A 158 -9.43 17.70 -19.97
C VAL A 158 -10.80 17.58 -20.67
N GLY A 159 -11.35 16.35 -20.69
CA GLY A 159 -12.66 16.06 -21.31
C GLY A 159 -12.60 15.70 -22.81
N GLU A 160 -11.42 15.62 -23.43
CA GLU A 160 -11.28 15.18 -24.82
C GLU A 160 -10.80 13.72 -24.90
N VAL A 161 -11.52 12.92 -25.69
CA VAL A 161 -11.13 11.51 -25.96
C VAL A 161 -9.84 11.50 -26.79
N ARG A 162 -8.90 10.61 -26.44
CA ARG A 162 -7.65 10.43 -27.20
C ARG A 162 -7.93 10.05 -28.65
N ARG A 163 -7.75 11.00 -29.55
CA ARG A 163 -7.66 10.79 -31.01
C ARG A 163 -6.29 11.31 -31.47
N HIS A 164 -5.79 10.81 -32.59
CA HIS A 164 -4.46 11.19 -33.09
C HIS A 164 -4.27 12.71 -33.25
N GLY A 165 -5.35 13.45 -33.47
CA GLY A 165 -5.35 14.93 -33.53
C GLY A 165 -5.47 15.67 -32.19
N ASN A 166 -5.79 14.98 -31.07
CA ASN A 166 -6.06 15.61 -29.78
C ASN A 166 -4.94 15.37 -28.77
N VAL A 167 -3.88 14.64 -29.14
CA VAL A 167 -2.71 14.44 -28.27
C VAL A 167 -1.87 15.72 -28.32
N THR A 168 -1.80 16.41 -27.19
CA THR A 168 -1.04 17.66 -27.06
C THR A 168 0.47 17.38 -26.95
N SER A 169 0.85 16.36 -26.19
CA SER A 169 2.24 15.92 -26.05
C SER A 169 2.32 14.51 -25.49
N VAL A 170 3.51 13.91 -25.60
CA VAL A 170 3.85 12.67 -24.88
C VAL A 170 4.88 13.02 -23.80
N VAL A 171 4.58 12.69 -22.56
CA VAL A 171 5.44 12.94 -21.41
C VAL A 171 5.94 11.61 -20.84
N THR A 172 7.25 11.42 -20.79
CA THR A 172 7.87 10.26 -20.14
C THR A 172 8.03 10.52 -18.65
N VAL A 173 7.47 9.64 -17.82
CA VAL A 173 7.47 9.72 -16.36
C VAL A 173 8.26 8.55 -15.78
N PRO A 174 9.39 8.78 -15.09
CA PRO A 174 10.07 7.75 -14.30
C PRO A 174 9.17 7.25 -13.15
N PHE A 175 9.22 5.97 -12.80
CA PHE A 175 8.43 5.44 -11.68
C PHE A 175 8.75 6.13 -10.36
N ALA A 176 10.01 6.53 -10.16
CA ALA A 176 10.43 7.26 -8.97
C ALA A 176 9.77 8.64 -8.82
N SER A 177 9.28 9.23 -9.93
CA SER A 177 8.59 10.53 -9.93
C SER A 177 7.07 10.40 -9.79
N LEU A 178 6.54 9.18 -9.74
CA LEU A 178 5.10 8.95 -9.57
C LEU A 178 4.71 9.08 -8.10
N ALA A 179 3.91 10.09 -7.76
CA ALA A 179 3.32 10.22 -6.43
C ALA A 179 2.04 9.39 -6.29
N ALA A 180 1.12 9.54 -7.24
CA ALA A 180 -0.11 8.77 -7.30
C ALA A 180 -0.69 8.82 -8.72
N LEU A 181 -1.53 7.85 -9.05
CA LEU A 181 -2.29 7.84 -10.28
C LEU A 181 -3.77 7.68 -9.92
N ARG A 182 -4.59 8.57 -10.46
CA ARG A 182 -6.04 8.55 -10.28
C ARG A 182 -6.73 8.16 -11.58
N SER A 183 -7.69 7.24 -11.50
CA SER A 183 -8.58 6.89 -12.61
C SER A 183 -10.02 6.86 -12.12
N LEU A 184 -10.98 6.98 -13.05
CA LEU A 184 -12.36 6.64 -12.74
C LEU A 184 -12.46 5.11 -12.59
N ARG A 185 -13.23 4.65 -11.64
CA ARG A 185 -13.57 3.22 -11.53
C ARG A 185 -14.32 2.83 -12.81
N GLY A 186 -13.73 1.97 -13.60
CA GLY A 186 -14.43 1.40 -14.75
C GLY A 186 -15.72 0.77 -14.24
N GLY A 187 -16.88 1.23 -14.75
CA GLY A 187 -18.14 0.61 -14.43
C GLY A 187 -18.07 -0.86 -14.86
N GLU A 188 -18.34 -1.76 -13.94
CA GLU A 188 -18.76 -3.11 -14.29
C GLU A 188 -20.03 -2.94 -15.16
N ILE A 189 -19.90 -3.24 -16.44
CA ILE A 189 -21.05 -3.45 -17.34
C ILE A 189 -21.55 -4.87 -17.09
#